data_69ae1e3744e461ee8ff6e9b450618fc2
#
_entry.id   69ae1e3744e461ee8ff6e9b450618fc2
#
_cell.length_a   1.000
_cell.length_b   1.000
_cell.length_c   1.000
_cell.angle_alpha   90.00
_cell.angle_beta   90.00
_cell.angle_gamma   90.00
#
_symmetry.space_group_name_H-M   'P 1'
#
loop_
_entity.id
_entity.type
_entity.pdbx_description
1 polymer ?
#
loop_
_entity_poly.entity_id
_entity_poly.type
_entity_poly.pdbx_seq_one_letter_code
_entity_poly.pdbx_strand_id
1 'polypeptide(L)'
;MIVGVKDNQPTLHQRVQEVSATTAPLGTAHSHDKSRNRDERRTVAVFDPANALADTDWHPHVAAIIRIERDVYTRNAKTGLLRHSTEIAFYVTNTPVTATHAAEAVRAHWRIENTSHYSRDVTLGEDRSRIRTNPGVFARLRSFAFNILKANRTNTLSQDRYRAGLAGVGKLLKMLAVSQR
;
A
#
# COMPACT_ATOMS: atom_id res chain seq x y z
N MET A 1 -9.79 -9.68 7.84
CA MET A 1 -8.43 -9.49 7.24
C MET A 1 -8.60 -9.48 5.72
N ILE A 2 -7.92 -8.55 5.00
CA ILE A 2 -7.91 -8.51 3.52
C ILE A 2 -6.51 -8.92 3.05
N VAL A 3 -6.42 -9.87 2.12
CA VAL A 3 -5.16 -10.43 1.62
C VAL A 3 -5.13 -10.33 0.10
N GLY A 4 -4.02 -9.84 -0.45
CA GLY A 4 -3.81 -9.79 -1.90
C GLY A 4 -3.54 -11.17 -2.48
N VAL A 5 -4.23 -11.51 -3.58
CA VAL A 5 -4.03 -12.75 -4.33
C VAL A 5 -3.11 -12.43 -5.51
N LYS A 6 -2.03 -13.19 -5.64
CA LYS A 6 -0.99 -13.02 -6.65
C LYS A 6 -0.63 -14.37 -7.29
N ASP A 7 0.26 -14.34 -8.28
CA ASP A 7 0.71 -15.51 -9.04
C ASP A 7 1.43 -16.59 -8.19
N ASN A 8 1.82 -16.27 -6.94
CA ASN A 8 2.32 -17.28 -5.99
C ASN A 8 1.23 -18.23 -5.48
N GLN A 9 -0.05 -17.94 -5.77
CA GLN A 9 -1.22 -18.78 -5.51
C GLN A 9 -2.04 -18.95 -6.81
N PRO A 10 -1.50 -19.65 -7.82
CA PRO A 10 -2.05 -19.64 -9.18
C PRO A 10 -3.48 -20.17 -9.24
N THR A 11 -3.78 -21.26 -8.52
CA THR A 11 -5.12 -21.85 -8.48
C THR A 11 -6.15 -20.88 -7.88
N LEU A 12 -5.84 -20.28 -6.74
CA LEU A 12 -6.72 -19.26 -6.12
C LEU A 12 -6.88 -18.06 -7.04
N HIS A 13 -5.78 -17.58 -7.64
CA HIS A 13 -5.80 -16.45 -8.55
C HIS A 13 -6.72 -16.69 -9.75
N GLN A 14 -6.61 -17.85 -10.39
CA GLN A 14 -7.49 -18.24 -11.50
C GLN A 14 -8.96 -18.27 -11.07
N ARG A 15 -9.28 -18.91 -9.94
CA ARG A 15 -10.66 -19.01 -9.43
C ARG A 15 -11.29 -17.63 -9.16
N VAL A 16 -10.55 -16.71 -8.52
CA VAL A 16 -11.07 -15.36 -8.24
C VAL A 16 -11.24 -14.54 -9.52
N GLN A 17 -10.39 -14.75 -10.54
CA GLN A 17 -10.57 -14.17 -11.87
C GLN A 17 -11.85 -14.65 -12.54
N GLU A 18 -12.09 -15.97 -12.57
CA GLU A 18 -13.27 -16.59 -13.15
C GLU A 18 -14.55 -16.06 -12.48
N VAL A 19 -14.61 -16.04 -11.14
CA VAL A 19 -15.76 -15.49 -10.41
C VAL A 19 -16.00 -14.04 -10.79
N SER A 20 -14.96 -13.21 -10.82
CA SER A 20 -15.09 -11.78 -11.13
C SER A 20 -15.49 -11.50 -12.58
N ALA A 21 -15.29 -12.46 -13.49
CA ALA A 21 -15.65 -12.34 -14.90
C ALA A 21 -17.06 -12.89 -15.19
N THR A 22 -17.55 -13.86 -14.41
CA THR A 22 -18.80 -14.59 -14.71
C THR A 22 -19.97 -14.22 -13.79
N THR A 23 -19.70 -13.61 -12.63
CA THR A 23 -20.76 -13.29 -11.67
C THR A 23 -20.96 -11.75 -11.55
N ALA A 24 -22.19 -11.36 -11.24
CA ALA A 24 -22.48 -9.99 -10.93
C ALA A 24 -21.88 -9.59 -9.56
N PRO A 25 -21.30 -8.40 -9.40
CA PRO A 25 -20.80 -7.96 -8.11
C PRO A 25 -21.93 -7.71 -7.12
N LEU A 26 -21.70 -8.04 -5.84
CA LEU A 26 -22.57 -7.69 -4.71
C LEU A 26 -22.66 -6.17 -4.51
N GLY A 27 -21.63 -5.45 -4.91
CA GLY A 27 -21.58 -4.00 -4.85
C GLY A 27 -20.30 -3.46 -5.50
N THR A 28 -20.36 -2.19 -5.91
CA THR A 28 -19.26 -1.46 -6.53
C THR A 28 -19.02 -0.12 -5.85
N ALA A 29 -17.77 0.32 -5.82
CA ALA A 29 -17.37 1.65 -5.37
C ALA A 29 -16.40 2.26 -6.39
N HIS A 30 -16.54 3.54 -6.65
CA HIS A 30 -15.72 4.27 -7.60
C HIS A 30 -14.98 5.41 -6.90
N SER A 31 -13.74 5.64 -7.28
CA SER A 31 -12.99 6.82 -6.85
C SER A 31 -12.23 7.42 -8.03
N HIS A 32 -12.07 8.73 -8.00
CA HIS A 32 -11.38 9.49 -9.03
C HIS A 32 -10.44 10.49 -8.36
N ASP A 33 -9.14 10.32 -8.61
CA ASP A 33 -8.08 11.18 -8.10
C ASP A 33 -7.41 11.90 -9.27
N LYS A 34 -7.49 13.23 -9.28
CA LYS A 34 -6.87 14.06 -10.32
C LYS A 34 -5.79 14.94 -9.71
N SER A 35 -4.60 14.87 -10.26
CA SER A 35 -3.47 15.73 -9.92
C SER A 35 -2.88 16.34 -11.22
N ARG A 36 -1.90 17.24 -11.10
CA ARG A 36 -1.38 18.06 -12.19
C ARG A 36 -1.07 17.29 -13.50
N ASN A 37 -0.48 16.09 -13.38
CA ASN A 37 -0.05 15.28 -14.53
C ASN A 37 -0.60 13.85 -14.49
N ARG A 38 -1.54 13.56 -13.59
CA ARG A 38 -2.09 12.23 -13.36
C ARG A 38 -3.58 12.29 -13.11
N ASP A 39 -4.31 11.51 -13.86
CA ASP A 39 -5.73 11.23 -13.67
C ASP A 39 -5.85 9.74 -13.38
N GLU A 40 -6.41 9.38 -12.24
CA GLU A 40 -6.51 8.00 -11.79
C GLU A 40 -7.93 7.67 -11.38
N ARG A 41 -8.50 6.68 -12.02
CA ARG A 41 -9.82 6.13 -11.72
C ARG A 41 -9.68 4.74 -11.15
N ARG A 42 -10.40 4.45 -10.09
CA ARG A 42 -10.47 3.11 -9.49
C ARG A 42 -11.89 2.66 -9.39
N THR A 43 -12.10 1.40 -9.76
CA THR A 43 -13.35 0.69 -9.54
C THR A 43 -13.04 -0.48 -8.62
N VAL A 44 -13.77 -0.56 -7.50
CA VAL A 44 -13.69 -1.67 -6.56
C VAL A 44 -15.00 -2.42 -6.63
N ALA A 45 -14.95 -3.72 -6.92
CA ALA A 45 -16.10 -4.60 -6.98
C ALA A 45 -15.92 -5.75 -5.98
N VAL A 46 -16.98 -6.10 -5.27
CA VAL A 46 -17.01 -7.20 -4.29
C VAL A 46 -17.92 -8.29 -4.83
N PHE A 47 -17.47 -9.54 -4.75
CA PHE A 47 -18.17 -10.71 -5.25
C PHE A 47 -18.32 -11.76 -4.15
N ASP A 48 -19.41 -12.52 -4.24
CA ASP A 48 -19.59 -13.75 -3.47
C ASP A 48 -18.72 -14.86 -4.09
N PRO A 49 -17.85 -15.53 -3.31
CA PRO A 49 -17.12 -16.69 -3.81
C PRO A 49 -18.03 -17.85 -4.18
N ALA A 50 -19.26 -17.91 -3.65
CA ALA A 50 -20.24 -18.99 -3.85
C ALA A 50 -19.56 -20.38 -3.73
N ASN A 51 -19.76 -21.25 -4.72
CA ASN A 51 -19.16 -22.58 -4.75
C ASN A 51 -17.82 -22.66 -5.50
N ALA A 52 -17.31 -21.52 -5.98
CA ALA A 52 -16.09 -21.51 -6.80
C ALA A 52 -14.84 -22.00 -6.06
N LEU A 53 -14.86 -21.99 -4.73
CA LEU A 53 -13.77 -22.46 -3.86
C LEU A 53 -14.13 -23.72 -3.10
N ALA A 54 -15.31 -24.36 -3.33
CA ALA A 54 -15.84 -25.47 -2.53
C ALA A 54 -14.92 -26.71 -2.49
N ASP A 55 -14.14 -26.93 -3.53
CA ASP A 55 -13.19 -28.03 -3.68
C ASP A 55 -11.75 -27.67 -3.23
N THR A 56 -11.58 -26.57 -2.53
CA THR A 56 -10.27 -26.05 -2.08
C THR A 56 -10.23 -25.84 -0.57
N ASP A 57 -9.03 -25.88 -0.01
CA ASP A 57 -8.78 -25.54 1.41
C ASP A 57 -9.11 -24.07 1.75
N TRP A 58 -9.29 -23.21 0.74
CA TRP A 58 -9.63 -21.80 0.91
C TRP A 58 -11.10 -21.55 1.24
N HIS A 59 -11.97 -22.51 0.92
CA HIS A 59 -13.43 -22.36 1.08
C HIS A 59 -13.85 -21.86 2.48
N PRO A 60 -13.38 -22.43 3.61
CA PRO A 60 -13.79 -21.97 4.94
C PRO A 60 -13.18 -20.61 5.36
N HIS A 61 -12.24 -20.11 4.57
CA HIS A 61 -11.45 -18.92 4.93
C HIS A 61 -11.78 -17.68 4.07
N VAL A 62 -12.53 -17.85 2.99
CA VAL A 62 -12.85 -16.75 2.06
C VAL A 62 -14.34 -16.45 2.10
N ALA A 63 -14.70 -15.31 2.66
CA ALA A 63 -16.07 -14.83 2.75
C ALA A 63 -16.45 -13.87 1.60
N ALA A 64 -15.46 -13.19 0.97
CA ALA A 64 -15.71 -12.38 -0.21
C ALA A 64 -14.44 -12.21 -1.05
N ILE A 65 -14.64 -12.01 -2.35
CA ILE A 65 -13.61 -11.69 -3.34
C ILE A 65 -13.72 -10.19 -3.67
N ILE A 66 -12.59 -9.51 -3.79
CA ILE A 66 -12.51 -8.10 -4.12
C ILE A 66 -11.67 -7.96 -5.38
N ARG A 67 -12.22 -7.33 -6.43
CA ARG A 67 -11.49 -6.92 -7.63
C ARG A 67 -11.32 -5.40 -7.61
N ILE A 68 -10.10 -4.96 -7.80
CA ILE A 68 -9.77 -3.54 -7.93
C ILE A 68 -9.20 -3.33 -9.32
N GLU A 69 -9.87 -2.50 -10.10
CA GLU A 69 -9.42 -2.03 -11.39
C GLU A 69 -8.97 -0.58 -11.28
N ARG A 70 -7.79 -0.28 -11.78
CA ARG A 70 -7.16 1.02 -11.70
C ARG A 70 -6.70 1.47 -13.07
N ASP A 71 -7.33 2.52 -13.59
CA ASP A 71 -6.96 3.21 -14.80
C ASP A 71 -6.16 4.47 -14.48
N VAL A 72 -4.98 4.58 -15.04
CA VAL A 72 -4.08 5.71 -14.78
C VAL A 72 -3.68 6.35 -16.11
N TYR A 73 -4.00 7.62 -16.25
CA TYR A 73 -3.54 8.49 -17.33
C TYR A 73 -2.46 9.41 -16.78
N THR A 74 -1.26 9.33 -17.33
CA THR A 74 -0.14 10.18 -16.91
C THR A 74 0.31 11.02 -18.09
N ARG A 75 0.46 12.33 -17.88
CA ARG A 75 0.99 13.25 -18.88
C ARG A 75 2.46 13.53 -18.60
N ASN A 76 3.32 13.28 -19.58
CA ASN A 76 4.72 13.66 -19.47
C ASN A 76 4.84 15.18 -19.49
N ALA A 77 5.45 15.76 -18.44
CA ALA A 77 5.55 17.22 -18.28
C ALA A 77 6.44 17.89 -19.35
N LYS A 78 7.38 17.15 -19.95
CA LYS A 78 8.30 17.69 -20.98
C LYS A 78 7.76 17.51 -22.39
N THR A 79 7.23 16.33 -22.72
CA THR A 79 6.79 16.00 -24.09
C THR A 79 5.30 16.19 -24.32
N GLY A 80 4.50 16.35 -23.26
CA GLY A 80 3.04 16.41 -23.33
C GLY A 80 2.36 15.08 -23.64
N LEU A 81 3.12 14.00 -23.91
CA LEU A 81 2.57 12.70 -24.26
C LEU A 81 1.76 12.10 -23.12
N LEU A 82 0.61 11.53 -23.47
CA LEU A 82 -0.25 10.80 -22.56
C LEU A 82 0.15 9.32 -22.57
N ARG A 83 0.26 8.75 -21.38
CA ARG A 83 0.41 7.30 -21.16
C ARG A 83 -0.81 6.82 -20.38
N HIS A 84 -1.44 5.76 -20.87
CA HIS A 84 -2.51 5.03 -20.18
C HIS A 84 -1.99 3.69 -19.71
N SER A 85 -2.37 3.30 -18.52
CA SER A 85 -2.15 1.96 -17.97
C SER A 85 -3.36 1.52 -17.17
N THR A 86 -3.77 0.27 -17.37
CA THR A 86 -4.81 -0.41 -16.57
C THR A 86 -4.15 -1.50 -15.75
N GLU A 87 -4.52 -1.58 -14.48
CA GLU A 87 -4.05 -2.60 -13.56
C GLU A 87 -5.26 -3.21 -12.85
N ILE A 88 -5.30 -4.54 -12.78
CA ILE A 88 -6.32 -5.28 -12.04
C ILE A 88 -5.63 -6.04 -10.92
N ALA A 89 -6.13 -5.89 -9.70
CA ALA A 89 -5.64 -6.59 -8.53
C ALA A 89 -6.80 -7.31 -7.83
N PHE A 90 -6.50 -8.50 -7.32
CA PHE A 90 -7.46 -9.33 -6.60
C PHE A 90 -7.08 -9.45 -5.14
N TYR A 91 -8.11 -9.46 -4.28
CA TYR A 91 -7.97 -9.67 -2.85
C TYR A 91 -9.09 -10.61 -2.39
N VAL A 92 -8.83 -11.29 -1.30
CA VAL A 92 -9.82 -12.09 -0.58
C VAL A 92 -9.93 -11.62 0.86
N THR A 93 -11.10 -11.82 1.47
CA THR A 93 -11.35 -11.48 2.87
C THR A 93 -12.06 -12.61 3.57
N ASN A 94 -11.78 -12.80 4.86
CA ASN A 94 -12.41 -13.79 5.72
C ASN A 94 -13.70 -13.29 6.40
N THR A 95 -14.14 -12.09 6.07
CA THR A 95 -15.39 -11.51 6.56
C THR A 95 -16.12 -10.81 5.43
N PRO A 96 -17.44 -10.77 5.41
CA PRO A 96 -18.19 -9.97 4.45
C PRO A 96 -17.76 -8.50 4.52
N VAL A 97 -17.70 -7.83 3.38
CA VAL A 97 -17.24 -6.44 3.29
C VAL A 97 -18.03 -5.72 2.20
N THR A 98 -18.34 -4.43 2.42
CA THR A 98 -18.90 -3.58 1.36
C THR A 98 -17.79 -3.09 0.43
N ALA A 99 -18.13 -2.75 -0.81
CA ALA A 99 -17.17 -2.21 -1.78
C ALA A 99 -16.50 -0.91 -1.30
N THR A 100 -17.25 -0.05 -0.61
CA THR A 100 -16.70 1.19 -0.02
C THR A 100 -15.66 0.88 1.05
N HIS A 101 -15.98 -0.02 1.98
CA HIS A 101 -15.04 -0.39 3.04
C HIS A 101 -13.79 -1.11 2.49
N ALA A 102 -13.97 -1.98 1.48
CA ALA A 102 -12.84 -2.62 0.78
C ALA A 102 -11.93 -1.58 0.12
N ALA A 103 -12.51 -0.57 -0.55
CA ALA A 103 -11.76 0.51 -1.17
C ALA A 103 -10.94 1.31 -0.15
N GLU A 104 -11.55 1.67 0.97
CA GLU A 104 -10.89 2.41 2.06
C GLU A 104 -9.75 1.59 2.69
N ALA A 105 -10.01 0.32 3.01
CA ALA A 105 -9.02 -0.55 3.65
C ALA A 105 -7.79 -0.78 2.77
N VAL A 106 -7.99 -1.10 1.48
CA VAL A 106 -6.88 -1.29 0.54
C VAL A 106 -6.13 0.02 0.32
N ARG A 107 -6.83 1.16 0.21
CA ARG A 107 -6.19 2.48 0.06
C ARG A 107 -5.38 2.86 1.30
N ALA A 108 -5.86 2.55 2.50
CA ALA A 108 -5.14 2.78 3.75
C ALA A 108 -3.84 1.96 3.81
N HIS A 109 -3.89 0.68 3.41
CA HIS A 109 -2.71 -0.18 3.32
C HIS A 109 -1.66 0.38 2.35
N TRP A 110 -2.05 0.73 1.14
CA TRP A 110 -1.16 1.35 0.14
C TRP A 110 -0.55 2.67 0.63
N ARG A 111 -1.30 3.46 1.40
CA ARG A 111 -0.78 4.69 1.99
C ARG A 111 0.32 4.42 3.01
N ILE A 112 0.20 3.38 3.83
CA ILE A 112 1.26 2.97 4.77
C ILE A 112 2.50 2.54 3.99
N GLU A 113 2.35 1.73 2.95
CA GLU A 113 3.43 1.26 2.11
C GLU A 113 4.18 2.42 1.44
N ASN A 114 3.46 3.32 0.78
CA ASN A 114 4.04 4.47 0.09
C ASN A 114 4.63 5.55 1.02
N THR A 115 4.13 5.70 2.24
CA THR A 115 4.64 6.74 3.16
C THR A 115 5.66 6.22 4.15
N SER A 116 5.47 5.02 4.70
CA SER A 116 6.33 4.47 5.75
C SER A 116 7.45 3.62 5.16
N HIS A 117 7.10 2.58 4.38
CA HIS A 117 8.10 1.66 3.82
C HIS A 117 8.99 2.36 2.81
N TYR A 118 8.41 3.02 1.80
CA TYR A 118 9.18 3.77 0.80
C TYR A 118 10.14 4.78 1.42
N SER A 119 9.70 5.54 2.44
CA SER A 119 10.56 6.51 3.10
C SER A 119 11.70 5.85 3.87
N ARG A 120 11.48 4.69 4.48
CA ARG A 120 12.52 3.93 5.18
C ARG A 120 13.52 3.34 4.19
N ASP A 121 13.05 2.77 3.10
CA ASP A 121 13.89 2.14 2.08
C ASP A 121 14.73 3.18 1.34
N VAL A 122 14.12 4.26 0.87
CA VAL A 122 14.81 5.29 0.09
C VAL A 122 15.61 6.25 0.98
N THR A 123 15.00 6.79 2.06
CA THR A 123 15.64 7.81 2.88
C THR A 123 16.60 7.22 3.89
N LEU A 124 16.25 6.12 4.55
CA LEU A 124 17.09 5.48 5.56
C LEU A 124 17.91 4.30 5.01
N GLY A 125 17.72 3.92 3.74
CA GLY A 125 18.47 2.86 3.05
C GLY A 125 18.28 1.48 3.68
N GLU A 126 17.06 1.16 4.13
CA GLU A 126 16.78 -0.10 4.83
C GLU A 126 17.07 -1.30 3.94
N ASP A 127 16.61 -1.31 2.70
CA ASP A 127 16.85 -2.39 1.71
C ASP A 127 18.33 -2.58 1.34
N ARG A 128 19.12 -1.53 1.46
CA ARG A 128 20.57 -1.58 1.18
C ARG A 128 21.39 -2.08 2.36
N SER A 129 20.74 -2.33 3.50
CA SER A 129 21.43 -2.72 4.72
C SER A 129 22.04 -4.13 4.59
N ARG A 130 23.35 -4.22 4.79
CA ARG A 130 24.10 -5.49 4.82
C ARG A 130 24.43 -5.95 6.23
N ILE A 131 23.78 -5.39 7.24
CA ILE A 131 23.99 -5.74 8.65
C ILE A 131 23.46 -7.17 8.87
N ARG A 132 24.36 -8.09 9.25
CA ARG A 132 24.02 -9.51 9.49
C ARG A 132 23.88 -9.83 10.99
N THR A 133 24.57 -9.08 11.85
CA THR A 133 24.47 -9.26 13.31
C THR A 133 23.32 -8.40 13.85
N ASN A 134 22.33 -9.03 14.49
CA ASN A 134 21.16 -8.40 15.06
C ASN A 134 20.40 -7.44 14.11
N PRO A 135 20.04 -7.85 12.88
CA PRO A 135 19.40 -6.99 11.89
C PRO A 135 18.08 -6.38 12.41
N GLY A 136 17.35 -7.10 13.25
CA GLY A 136 16.12 -6.63 13.87
C GLY A 136 16.30 -5.43 14.81
N VAL A 137 17.43 -5.32 15.51
CA VAL A 137 17.73 -4.14 16.35
C VAL A 137 17.91 -2.91 15.48
N PHE A 138 18.66 -3.03 14.37
CA PHE A 138 18.87 -1.92 13.44
C PHE A 138 17.60 -1.50 12.73
N ALA A 139 16.72 -2.43 12.37
CA ALA A 139 15.41 -2.12 11.81
C ALA A 139 14.54 -1.31 12.80
N ARG A 140 14.56 -1.68 14.09
CA ARG A 140 13.87 -0.92 15.16
C ARG A 140 14.47 0.47 15.35
N LEU A 141 15.79 0.61 15.37
CA LEU A 141 16.47 1.90 15.48
C LEU A 141 16.13 2.83 14.30
N ARG A 142 16.07 2.29 13.07
CA ARG A 142 15.63 3.06 11.90
C ARG A 142 14.17 3.49 12.00
N SER A 143 13.29 2.60 12.49
CA SER A 143 11.88 2.94 12.73
C SER A 143 11.74 4.06 13.77
N PHE A 144 12.55 4.02 14.83
CA PHE A 144 12.61 5.06 15.84
C PHE A 144 13.08 6.40 15.25
N ALA A 145 14.19 6.39 14.51
CA ALA A 145 14.71 7.57 13.83
C ALA A 145 13.69 8.16 12.83
N PHE A 146 13.00 7.30 12.08
CA PHE A 146 11.93 7.71 11.18
C PHE A 146 10.79 8.42 11.92
N ASN A 147 10.32 7.87 13.04
CA ASN A 147 9.24 8.45 13.81
C ASN A 147 9.63 9.83 14.41
N ILE A 148 10.85 9.96 14.92
CA ILE A 148 11.38 11.22 15.45
C ILE A 148 11.45 12.28 14.33
N LEU A 149 12.03 11.93 13.19
CA LEU A 149 12.12 12.84 12.04
C LEU A 149 10.73 13.22 11.51
N LYS A 150 9.79 12.29 11.50
CA LYS A 150 8.41 12.53 11.07
C LYS A 150 7.67 13.46 12.04
N ALA A 151 7.83 13.26 13.34
CA ALA A 151 7.20 14.10 14.38
C ALA A 151 7.74 15.54 14.35
N ASN A 152 9.01 15.73 14.01
CA ASN A 152 9.68 17.04 13.95
C ASN A 152 9.82 17.57 12.51
N ARG A 153 8.99 17.08 11.59
CA ARG A 153 9.13 17.38 10.17
C ARG A 153 8.86 18.85 9.85
N THR A 154 9.83 19.49 9.19
CA THR A 154 9.73 20.87 8.68
C THR A 154 9.91 20.95 7.16
N ASN A 155 10.57 19.94 6.55
CA ASN A 155 10.87 19.85 5.13
C ASN A 155 10.62 18.43 4.61
N THR A 156 11.34 18.00 3.56
CA THR A 156 11.36 16.59 3.16
C THR A 156 12.13 15.78 4.21
N LEU A 157 11.75 14.51 4.40
CA LEU A 157 12.40 13.64 5.38
C LEU A 157 13.91 13.52 5.15
N SER A 158 14.34 13.51 3.88
CA SER A 158 15.76 13.48 3.51
C SER A 158 16.51 14.72 3.93
N GLN A 159 15.92 15.92 3.74
CA GLN A 159 16.50 17.18 4.17
C GLN A 159 16.55 17.30 5.69
N ASP A 160 15.49 16.88 6.39
CA ASP A 160 15.46 16.93 7.85
C ASP A 160 16.47 15.95 8.45
N ARG A 161 16.64 14.75 7.86
CA ARG A 161 17.71 13.81 8.24
C ARG A 161 19.10 14.44 8.07
N TYR A 162 19.37 15.04 6.92
CA TYR A 162 20.65 15.68 6.64
C TYR A 162 20.92 16.81 7.63
N ARG A 163 19.96 17.71 7.85
CA ARG A 163 20.06 18.81 8.81
C ARG A 163 20.24 18.35 10.26
N ALA A 164 19.57 17.26 10.66
CA ALA A 164 19.73 16.67 11.97
C ALA A 164 21.14 16.13 12.17
N GLY A 165 21.71 15.47 11.15
CA GLY A 165 23.09 14.98 11.17
C GLY A 165 24.13 16.10 11.29
N LEU A 166 23.93 17.22 10.57
CA LEU A 166 24.82 18.38 10.63
C LEU A 166 24.72 19.18 11.95
N ALA A 167 23.55 19.18 12.57
CA ALA A 167 23.30 20.05 13.74
C ALA A 167 23.80 19.48 15.08
N GLY A 168 24.36 18.27 15.08
CA GLY A 168 24.96 17.63 16.23
C GLY A 168 23.98 17.14 17.30
N VAL A 169 24.53 16.54 18.36
CA VAL A 169 23.78 15.84 19.41
C VAL A 169 22.79 16.74 20.14
N GLY A 170 23.14 18.01 20.41
CA GLY A 170 22.27 18.93 21.15
C GLY A 170 20.93 19.18 20.48
N LYS A 171 20.89 19.23 19.14
CA LYS A 171 19.62 19.37 18.40
C LYS A 171 18.84 18.06 18.36
N LEU A 172 19.53 16.92 18.26
CA LEU A 172 18.89 15.62 18.31
C LEU A 172 18.17 15.38 19.66
N LEU A 173 18.78 15.78 20.78
CA LEU A 173 18.16 15.72 22.11
C LEU A 173 16.89 16.59 22.19
N LYS A 174 16.90 17.78 21.60
CA LYS A 174 15.69 18.63 21.52
C LYS A 174 14.57 17.97 20.67
N MET A 175 14.91 17.31 19.58
CA MET A 175 13.94 16.58 18.76
C MET A 175 13.30 15.39 19.51
N LEU A 176 14.07 14.70 20.35
CA LEU A 176 13.57 13.64 21.23
C LEU A 176 12.58 14.17 22.27
N ALA A 177 12.85 15.34 22.87
CA ALA A 177 11.98 15.95 23.86
C ALA A 177 10.62 16.40 23.29
N VAL A 178 10.57 16.82 22.03
CA VAL A 178 9.31 17.20 21.34
C VAL A 178 8.46 15.99 21.00
N SER A 179 9.06 14.83 20.76
CA SER A 179 8.32 13.59 20.44
C SER A 179 7.64 12.94 21.65
N GLN A 180 7.81 13.50 22.87
CA GLN A 180 7.18 13.01 24.11
C GLN A 180 5.88 13.75 24.47
N ARG A 181 5.43 14.67 23.65
CA ARG A 181 4.13 15.35 23.78
C ARG A 181 3.15 14.79 22.74
#